data_3a0fc794a068eee03288b0297282db7a
#
_entry.id   3a0fc794a068eee03288b0297282db7a
#
_cell.length_a   1.000
_cell.length_b   1.000
_cell.length_c   1.000
_cell.angle_alpha   90.00
_cell.angle_beta   90.00
_cell.angle_gamma   90.00
#
_symmetry.space_group_name_H-M   'P 1'
#
loop_
_entity.id
_entity.type
_entity.pdbx_description
1 polymer ?
#
loop_
_entity_poly.entity_id
_entity_poly.type
_entity_poly.pdbx_seq_one_letter_code
_entity_poly.pdbx_strand_id
1 'polypeptide(L)'
;MNRLSLLFFLILFSMLLSCTGNKAYDQQLSKADSIMDIADDSAQIAIKMLDALKPEWSKFTKAQRMRYDLLYHKAMNKAYIDFTSDSTMLAVVDYYEHHGTANDKMLAYYILGCVYRDMHEAPMALEYYNKATEQADTAAQDCDYATLCRVYSQMGFLFAKQHLPHQELASLDKAVKYAYLAKDTLNAIRYYENKQAIYANQNKLDSAIIINNQAAKLFKQIGALKEANIAFGCNFEYYLKKKMLKEAEEAFKAYLSTNYHGNDNWKDAYAYILYERGSYYLTVGKKDSAYSCLKQSFEQSKSYNNLAVSAKGLAQYYALTNQPDLATKYALLSSEYNDSDLVRVRKTQLHQLQAMYDYSRNKRLAMVAEQKSEKRIMVIYVVILCSIILFCLSIFIYKLQMNKKNHRISLIQQLYNDSLLKLQSNQRELQRVKDLNELEVIQQKEEVIMNLKNTIKDIREKFSGSLLTDTDIILQNSAIFRKIQFITLHPKEKLSNEDWIELSDLIEQLIPSFPQMLKNRLTEKEYHICLLIRLHISPSSISNLVELSNSGVSLSRKRMLEKVCRKDGSAKDFDKFILSLV
;
A
#
# COMPACT_ATOMS: atom_id res chain seq x y z
N MET A 1 14.31 -54.40 -22.41
CA MET A 1 13.70 -53.07 -22.10
C MET A 1 12.23 -53.30 -21.76
N ASN A 2 11.85 -53.08 -20.52
CA ASN A 2 10.50 -53.38 -20.01
C ASN A 2 9.45 -52.45 -20.66
N ARG A 3 8.29 -53.01 -21.01
CA ARG A 3 7.14 -52.25 -21.58
C ARG A 3 6.80 -50.98 -20.79
N LEU A 4 7.09 -50.98 -19.49
CA LEU A 4 6.91 -49.81 -18.60
C LEU A 4 7.89 -48.66 -18.92
N SER A 5 9.16 -49.00 -19.27
CA SER A 5 10.17 -48.00 -19.64
C SER A 5 9.90 -47.39 -21.01
N LEU A 6 9.29 -48.14 -21.92
CA LEU A 6 8.85 -47.64 -23.23
C LEU A 6 7.64 -46.70 -23.10
N LEU A 7 6.71 -47.03 -22.20
CA LEU A 7 5.54 -46.19 -21.90
C LEU A 7 5.97 -44.88 -21.23
N PHE A 8 6.92 -44.93 -20.30
CA PHE A 8 7.50 -43.77 -19.66
C PHE A 8 8.26 -42.86 -20.65
N PHE A 9 8.98 -43.44 -21.59
CA PHE A 9 9.67 -42.72 -22.65
C PHE A 9 8.69 -42.09 -23.65
N LEU A 10 7.59 -42.74 -23.98
CA LEU A 10 6.52 -42.24 -24.84
C LEU A 10 5.77 -41.07 -24.16
N ILE A 11 5.51 -41.17 -22.84
CA ILE A 11 4.88 -40.07 -22.06
C ILE A 11 5.85 -38.89 -21.94
N LEU A 12 7.14 -39.14 -21.69
CA LEU A 12 8.15 -38.08 -21.63
C LEU A 12 8.34 -37.41 -23.00
N PHE A 13 8.32 -38.17 -24.09
CA PHE A 13 8.43 -37.67 -25.46
C PHE A 13 7.18 -36.88 -25.89
N SER A 14 5.99 -37.31 -25.47
CA SER A 14 4.74 -36.53 -25.70
C SER A 14 4.72 -35.24 -24.90
N MET A 15 5.27 -35.20 -23.68
CA MET A 15 5.45 -33.97 -22.89
C MET A 15 6.43 -32.99 -23.53
N LEU A 16 7.52 -33.48 -24.12
CA LEU A 16 8.51 -32.66 -24.82
C LEU A 16 7.95 -32.08 -26.13
N LEU A 17 7.11 -32.81 -26.87
CA LEU A 17 6.43 -32.30 -28.08
C LEU A 17 5.35 -31.28 -27.73
N SER A 18 4.67 -31.41 -26.60
CA SER A 18 3.69 -30.42 -26.10
C SER A 18 4.34 -29.09 -25.73
N CYS A 19 5.57 -29.11 -25.18
CA CYS A 19 6.29 -27.88 -24.83
C CYS A 19 6.80 -27.09 -26.04
N THR A 20 7.11 -27.74 -27.16
CA THR A 20 7.62 -27.03 -28.37
C THR A 20 6.49 -26.34 -29.14
N GLY A 21 5.29 -26.94 -29.20
CA GLY A 21 4.11 -26.33 -29.82
C GLY A 21 3.63 -25.06 -29.10
N ASN A 22 3.66 -25.07 -27.77
CA ASN A 22 3.26 -23.93 -26.95
C ASN A 22 4.18 -22.72 -27.15
N LYS A 23 5.49 -22.88 -27.24
CA LYS A 23 6.43 -21.78 -27.50
C LYS A 23 6.24 -21.13 -28.88
N ALA A 24 5.86 -21.91 -29.90
CA ALA A 24 5.63 -21.36 -31.22
C ALA A 24 4.44 -20.41 -31.27
N TYR A 25 3.34 -20.70 -30.55
CA TYR A 25 2.20 -19.80 -30.46
C TYR A 25 2.54 -18.50 -29.69
N ASP A 26 3.31 -18.59 -28.60
CA ASP A 26 3.76 -17.40 -27.85
C ASP A 26 4.64 -16.49 -28.72
N GLN A 27 5.49 -17.06 -29.57
CA GLN A 27 6.31 -16.28 -30.51
C GLN A 27 5.44 -15.57 -31.57
N GLN A 28 4.42 -16.26 -32.09
CA GLN A 28 3.51 -15.66 -33.08
C GLN A 28 2.64 -14.56 -32.47
N LEU A 29 2.13 -14.75 -31.26
CA LEU A 29 1.41 -13.72 -30.51
C LEU A 29 2.31 -12.50 -30.22
N SER A 30 3.55 -12.74 -29.79
CA SER A 30 4.52 -11.65 -29.57
C SER A 30 4.85 -10.89 -30.86
N LYS A 31 4.95 -11.61 -31.99
CA LYS A 31 5.17 -10.98 -33.29
C LYS A 31 3.98 -10.13 -33.73
N ALA A 32 2.74 -10.61 -33.52
CA ALA A 32 1.55 -9.84 -33.79
C ALA A 32 1.47 -8.57 -32.92
N ASP A 33 1.91 -8.64 -31.67
CA ASP A 33 1.97 -7.49 -30.77
C ASP A 33 3.02 -6.46 -31.24
N SER A 34 4.25 -6.92 -31.52
CA SER A 34 5.33 -6.05 -31.97
C SER A 34 5.04 -5.32 -33.27
N ILE A 35 4.36 -5.97 -34.21
CA ILE A 35 3.99 -5.35 -35.49
C ILE A 35 3.07 -4.16 -35.27
N MET A 36 2.15 -4.22 -34.30
CA MET A 36 1.24 -3.12 -34.00
C MET A 36 1.95 -1.83 -33.57
N ASP A 37 3.19 -1.90 -33.11
CA ASP A 37 3.94 -0.73 -32.66
C ASP A 37 4.76 -0.04 -33.77
N ILE A 38 4.79 -0.64 -35.00
CA ILE A 38 5.68 -0.14 -36.09
C ILE A 38 5.02 0.98 -36.90
N ALA A 39 3.76 0.85 -37.30
CA ALA A 39 3.07 1.81 -38.17
C ALA A 39 1.55 1.79 -37.96
N ASP A 40 0.86 2.84 -38.43
CA ASP A 40 -0.61 2.94 -38.31
C ASP A 40 -1.34 1.84 -39.08
N ASP A 41 -0.88 1.45 -40.25
CA ASP A 41 -1.48 0.39 -41.07
C ASP A 41 -1.14 -1.04 -40.59
N SER A 42 -0.26 -1.17 -39.64
CA SER A 42 0.21 -2.47 -39.10
C SER A 42 -0.87 -3.22 -38.31
N ALA A 43 -1.90 -2.55 -37.85
CA ALA A 43 -3.03 -3.17 -37.17
C ALA A 43 -3.76 -4.20 -38.04
N GLN A 44 -3.97 -3.88 -39.33
CA GLN A 44 -4.59 -4.81 -40.30
C GLN A 44 -3.72 -6.05 -40.53
N ILE A 45 -2.37 -5.89 -40.51
CA ILE A 45 -1.45 -7.00 -40.63
C ILE A 45 -1.53 -7.90 -39.39
N ALA A 46 -1.57 -7.28 -38.20
CA ALA A 46 -1.70 -8.01 -36.94
C ALA A 46 -3.04 -8.80 -36.90
N ILE A 47 -4.16 -8.20 -37.33
CA ILE A 47 -5.45 -8.90 -37.43
C ILE A 47 -5.33 -10.14 -38.35
N LYS A 48 -4.76 -10.00 -39.53
CA LYS A 48 -4.56 -11.14 -40.45
C LYS A 48 -3.70 -12.25 -39.84
N MET A 49 -2.67 -11.87 -39.11
CA MET A 49 -1.81 -12.85 -38.40
C MET A 49 -2.58 -13.59 -37.30
N LEU A 50 -3.39 -12.87 -36.53
CA LEU A 50 -4.21 -13.45 -35.47
C LEU A 50 -5.34 -14.30 -36.05
N ASP A 51 -5.97 -13.89 -37.15
CA ASP A 51 -6.98 -14.69 -37.89
C ASP A 51 -6.39 -16.02 -38.38
N ALA A 52 -5.17 -16.02 -38.86
CA ALA A 52 -4.46 -17.24 -39.24
C ALA A 52 -4.23 -18.23 -38.08
N LEU A 53 -4.20 -17.73 -36.83
CA LEU A 53 -4.06 -18.53 -35.61
C LEU A 53 -5.41 -19.04 -35.08
N LYS A 54 -6.53 -18.45 -35.49
CA LYS A 54 -7.86 -18.77 -34.96
C LYS A 54 -8.25 -20.25 -35.11
N PRO A 55 -7.93 -20.98 -36.19
CA PRO A 55 -8.20 -22.42 -36.28
C PRO A 55 -7.47 -23.25 -35.19
N GLU A 56 -6.34 -22.77 -34.71
CA GLU A 56 -5.52 -23.44 -33.69
C GLU A 56 -5.92 -23.07 -32.25
N TRP A 57 -6.90 -22.16 -32.08
CA TRP A 57 -7.32 -21.60 -30.78
C TRP A 57 -7.68 -22.68 -29.74
N SER A 58 -8.26 -23.80 -30.16
CA SER A 58 -8.59 -24.92 -29.28
C SER A 58 -7.36 -25.59 -28.64
N LYS A 59 -6.19 -25.48 -29.28
CA LYS A 59 -4.91 -26.02 -28.81
C LYS A 59 -4.19 -25.08 -27.84
N PHE A 60 -4.66 -23.83 -27.73
CA PHE A 60 -4.05 -22.84 -26.85
C PHE A 60 -4.29 -23.17 -25.38
N THR A 61 -3.30 -22.87 -24.54
CA THR A 61 -3.49 -22.81 -23.08
C THR A 61 -4.45 -21.68 -22.72
N LYS A 62 -4.98 -21.67 -21.50
CA LYS A 62 -5.83 -20.57 -21.03
C LYS A 62 -5.10 -19.22 -21.13
N ALA A 63 -3.83 -19.17 -20.76
CA ALA A 63 -3.01 -17.95 -20.86
C ALA A 63 -2.89 -17.46 -22.30
N GLN A 64 -2.61 -18.36 -23.26
CA GLN A 64 -2.50 -18.03 -24.68
C GLN A 64 -3.81 -17.56 -25.27
N ARG A 65 -4.95 -18.15 -24.88
CA ARG A 65 -6.29 -17.69 -25.31
C ARG A 65 -6.56 -16.27 -24.84
N MET A 66 -6.33 -15.99 -23.56
CA MET A 66 -6.57 -14.64 -23.02
C MET A 66 -5.63 -13.60 -23.65
N ARG A 67 -4.37 -13.98 -23.92
CA ARG A 67 -3.44 -13.13 -24.66
C ARG A 67 -3.86 -12.92 -26.11
N TYR A 68 -4.31 -13.95 -26.79
CA TYR A 68 -4.83 -13.86 -28.16
C TYR A 68 -6.02 -12.89 -28.19
N ASP A 69 -7.00 -13.07 -27.30
CA ASP A 69 -8.19 -12.24 -27.25
C ASP A 69 -7.85 -10.77 -26.93
N LEU A 70 -6.91 -10.53 -26.01
CA LEU A 70 -6.43 -9.18 -25.70
C LEU A 70 -5.77 -8.52 -26.92
N LEU A 71 -4.87 -9.23 -27.59
CA LEU A 71 -4.15 -8.70 -28.75
C LEU A 71 -5.08 -8.50 -29.96
N TYR A 72 -6.06 -9.38 -30.15
CA TYR A 72 -7.04 -9.23 -31.21
C TYR A 72 -7.87 -7.96 -31.02
N HIS A 73 -8.34 -7.70 -29.80
CA HIS A 73 -9.07 -6.48 -29.48
C HIS A 73 -8.17 -5.23 -29.52
N LYS A 74 -6.89 -5.34 -29.10
CA LYS A 74 -5.90 -4.26 -29.28
C LYS A 74 -5.75 -3.90 -30.76
N ALA A 75 -5.66 -4.91 -31.64
CA ALA A 75 -5.53 -4.72 -33.08
C ALA A 75 -6.80 -4.11 -33.69
N MET A 76 -7.99 -4.60 -33.32
CA MET A 76 -9.27 -4.03 -33.74
C MET A 76 -9.39 -2.55 -33.35
N ASN A 77 -9.11 -2.21 -32.09
CA ASN A 77 -9.14 -0.82 -31.63
C ASN A 77 -8.17 0.07 -32.41
N LYS A 78 -6.96 -0.43 -32.71
CA LYS A 78 -5.97 0.32 -33.50
C LYS A 78 -6.38 0.43 -34.98
N ALA A 79 -7.12 -0.54 -35.50
CA ALA A 79 -7.67 -0.54 -36.88
C ALA A 79 -8.97 0.27 -37.00
N TYR A 80 -9.44 0.92 -35.95
CA TYR A 80 -10.71 1.66 -35.89
C TYR A 80 -11.91 0.79 -36.23
N ILE A 81 -11.91 -0.48 -35.81
CA ILE A 81 -13.03 -1.41 -35.92
C ILE A 81 -13.84 -1.33 -34.63
N ASP A 82 -15.08 -0.85 -34.72
CA ASP A 82 -15.95 -0.66 -33.57
C ASP A 82 -16.36 -1.98 -32.93
N PHE A 83 -16.41 -1.99 -31.60
CA PHE A 83 -16.84 -3.12 -30.79
C PHE A 83 -18.36 -3.09 -30.57
N THR A 84 -18.96 -4.27 -30.54
CA THR A 84 -20.41 -4.45 -30.33
C THR A 84 -20.74 -5.30 -29.12
N SER A 85 -19.75 -5.87 -28.45
CA SER A 85 -19.92 -6.73 -27.26
C SER A 85 -18.70 -6.65 -26.36
N ASP A 86 -18.93 -6.69 -25.05
CA ASP A 86 -17.92 -6.67 -23.99
C ASP A 86 -17.54 -8.08 -23.47
N SER A 87 -18.31 -9.11 -23.83
CA SER A 87 -18.24 -10.45 -23.21
C SER A 87 -16.83 -11.06 -23.23
N THR A 88 -16.12 -10.96 -24.36
CA THR A 88 -14.75 -11.48 -24.50
C THR A 88 -13.79 -10.70 -23.60
N MET A 89 -13.88 -9.37 -23.62
CA MET A 89 -12.97 -8.54 -22.84
C MET A 89 -13.22 -8.60 -21.33
N LEU A 90 -14.45 -8.85 -20.89
CA LEU A 90 -14.75 -9.13 -19.48
C LEU A 90 -14.00 -10.38 -19.00
N ALA A 91 -13.98 -11.47 -19.79
CA ALA A 91 -13.23 -12.68 -19.45
C ALA A 91 -11.70 -12.45 -19.47
N VAL A 92 -11.21 -11.63 -20.39
CA VAL A 92 -9.80 -11.21 -20.46
C VAL A 92 -9.41 -10.41 -19.21
N VAL A 93 -10.22 -9.44 -18.82
CA VAL A 93 -9.98 -8.62 -17.62
C VAL A 93 -9.97 -9.48 -16.36
N ASP A 94 -10.98 -10.34 -16.17
CA ASP A 94 -11.05 -11.27 -15.04
C ASP A 94 -9.77 -12.13 -14.93
N TYR A 95 -9.29 -12.62 -16.05
CA TYR A 95 -8.04 -13.40 -16.08
C TYR A 95 -6.83 -12.56 -15.66
N TYR A 96 -6.64 -11.37 -16.25
CA TYR A 96 -5.47 -10.55 -15.98
C TYR A 96 -5.49 -9.89 -14.60
N GLU A 97 -6.66 -9.66 -14.00
CA GLU A 97 -6.75 -9.23 -12.59
C GLU A 97 -6.02 -10.18 -11.65
N HIS A 98 -6.02 -11.48 -11.94
CA HIS A 98 -5.42 -12.51 -11.09
C HIS A 98 -4.03 -12.97 -11.55
N HIS A 99 -3.69 -12.81 -12.85
CA HIS A 99 -2.50 -13.41 -13.46
C HIS A 99 -1.59 -12.41 -14.18
N GLY A 100 -2.02 -11.16 -14.36
CA GLY A 100 -1.29 -10.15 -15.13
C GLY A 100 -0.32 -9.31 -14.31
N THR A 101 0.69 -8.78 -15.01
CA THR A 101 1.52 -7.68 -14.52
C THR A 101 0.70 -6.38 -14.44
N ALA A 102 1.26 -5.31 -13.87
CA ALA A 102 0.65 -3.99 -13.85
C ALA A 102 0.31 -3.48 -15.27
N ASN A 103 1.23 -3.68 -16.22
CA ASN A 103 1.03 -3.30 -17.62
C ASN A 103 -0.05 -4.15 -18.31
N ASP A 104 -0.10 -5.45 -18.06
CA ASP A 104 -1.14 -6.33 -18.62
C ASP A 104 -2.54 -5.93 -18.13
N LYS A 105 -2.67 -5.65 -16.84
CA LYS A 105 -3.93 -5.18 -16.24
C LYS A 105 -4.34 -3.84 -16.81
N MET A 106 -3.40 -2.89 -16.91
CA MET A 106 -3.63 -1.58 -17.51
C MET A 106 -4.11 -1.70 -18.95
N LEU A 107 -3.46 -2.54 -19.77
CA LEU A 107 -3.86 -2.76 -21.16
C LEU A 107 -5.25 -3.41 -21.26
N ALA A 108 -5.53 -4.45 -20.47
CA ALA A 108 -6.82 -5.12 -20.46
C ALA A 108 -7.98 -4.17 -20.10
N TYR A 109 -7.81 -3.37 -19.04
CA TYR A 109 -8.77 -2.34 -18.67
C TYR A 109 -8.91 -1.25 -19.72
N TYR A 110 -7.79 -0.80 -20.33
CA TYR A 110 -7.82 0.18 -21.42
C TYR A 110 -8.66 -0.31 -22.59
N ILE A 111 -8.43 -1.54 -23.06
CA ILE A 111 -9.17 -2.10 -24.20
C ILE A 111 -10.65 -2.30 -23.84
N LEU A 112 -10.98 -2.75 -22.64
CA LEU A 112 -12.38 -2.85 -22.21
C LEU A 112 -13.04 -1.47 -22.13
N GLY A 113 -12.30 -0.44 -21.71
CA GLY A 113 -12.77 0.94 -21.78
C GLY A 113 -13.05 1.40 -23.22
N CYS A 114 -12.22 0.99 -24.20
CA CYS A 114 -12.46 1.23 -25.62
C CYS A 114 -13.72 0.49 -26.13
N VAL A 115 -13.94 -0.74 -25.67
CA VAL A 115 -15.16 -1.49 -25.99
C VAL A 115 -16.41 -0.72 -25.56
N TYR A 116 -16.45 -0.25 -24.32
CA TYR A 116 -17.60 0.53 -23.83
C TYR A 116 -17.73 1.90 -24.50
N ARG A 117 -16.60 2.53 -24.90
CA ARG A 117 -16.62 3.75 -25.70
C ARG A 117 -17.36 3.54 -27.03
N ASP A 118 -17.07 2.45 -27.73
CA ASP A 118 -17.65 2.13 -29.02
C ASP A 118 -19.13 1.68 -28.91
N MET A 119 -19.45 1.02 -27.78
CA MET A 119 -20.84 0.70 -27.42
C MET A 119 -21.64 1.93 -26.95
N HIS A 120 -21.05 3.13 -26.98
CA HIS A 120 -21.62 4.39 -26.49
C HIS A 120 -21.98 4.42 -25.00
N GLU A 121 -21.36 3.55 -24.20
CA GLU A 121 -21.50 3.47 -22.76
C GLU A 121 -20.40 4.30 -22.07
N ALA A 122 -20.43 5.63 -22.29
CA ALA A 122 -19.42 6.55 -21.79
C ALA A 122 -19.12 6.42 -20.28
N PRO A 123 -20.11 6.17 -19.40
CA PRO A 123 -19.90 5.92 -17.99
C PRO A 123 -19.00 4.72 -17.72
N MET A 124 -19.28 3.61 -18.38
CA MET A 124 -18.49 2.38 -18.22
C MET A 124 -17.10 2.55 -18.82
N ALA A 125 -16.99 3.22 -19.97
CA ALA A 125 -15.70 3.54 -20.57
C ALA A 125 -14.80 4.33 -19.60
N LEU A 126 -15.36 5.37 -18.96
CA LEU A 126 -14.63 6.18 -17.99
C LEU A 126 -14.22 5.37 -16.76
N GLU A 127 -15.10 4.50 -16.25
CA GLU A 127 -14.78 3.60 -15.14
C GLU A 127 -13.56 2.73 -15.46
N TYR A 128 -13.55 2.07 -16.61
CA TYR A 128 -12.45 1.19 -16.98
C TYR A 128 -11.16 1.94 -17.35
N TYR A 129 -11.24 3.14 -17.91
CA TYR A 129 -10.07 4.00 -18.07
C TYR A 129 -9.48 4.43 -16.73
N ASN A 130 -10.30 4.75 -15.74
CA ASN A 130 -9.81 5.04 -14.40
C ASN A 130 -9.15 3.80 -13.76
N LYS A 131 -9.77 2.61 -13.88
CA LYS A 131 -9.16 1.35 -13.43
C LYS A 131 -7.81 1.11 -14.12
N ALA A 132 -7.70 1.38 -15.42
CA ALA A 132 -6.43 1.28 -16.14
C ALA A 132 -5.36 2.21 -15.53
N THR A 133 -5.70 3.47 -15.24
CA THR A 133 -4.74 4.41 -14.63
C THR A 133 -4.33 4.00 -13.22
N GLU A 134 -5.19 3.32 -12.47
CA GLU A 134 -4.90 2.81 -11.12
C GLU A 134 -3.91 1.63 -11.13
N GLN A 135 -3.85 0.87 -12.22
CA GLN A 135 -2.89 -0.22 -12.37
C GLN A 135 -1.49 0.25 -12.77
N ALA A 136 -1.37 1.47 -13.33
CA ALA A 136 -0.11 1.99 -13.80
C ALA A 136 0.89 2.19 -12.66
N ASP A 137 1.99 1.44 -12.66
CA ASP A 137 3.12 1.67 -11.77
C ASP A 137 4.12 2.62 -12.42
N THR A 138 3.91 3.92 -12.24
CA THR A 138 4.77 4.95 -12.83
C THR A 138 6.15 5.05 -12.19
N ALA A 139 6.44 4.30 -11.13
CA ALA A 139 7.76 4.19 -10.53
C ALA A 139 8.59 3.03 -11.13
N ALA A 140 7.93 2.06 -11.77
CA ALA A 140 8.60 0.95 -12.43
C ALA A 140 9.30 1.42 -13.71
N GLN A 141 10.50 0.86 -13.98
CA GLN A 141 11.28 1.17 -15.18
C GLN A 141 10.61 0.69 -16.47
N ASP A 142 9.81 -0.35 -16.39
CA ASP A 142 9.09 -0.99 -17.50
C ASP A 142 7.64 -0.53 -17.64
N CYS A 143 7.24 0.56 -16.99
CA CYS A 143 5.90 1.11 -17.11
C CYS A 143 5.55 1.41 -18.57
N ASP A 144 4.42 0.86 -19.05
CA ASP A 144 3.91 1.13 -20.41
C ASP A 144 3.26 2.52 -20.50
N TYR A 145 4.12 3.55 -20.57
CA TYR A 145 3.69 4.92 -20.76
C TYR A 145 2.93 5.14 -22.07
N ALA A 146 3.16 4.29 -23.09
CA ALA A 146 2.45 4.38 -24.37
C ALA A 146 0.97 4.01 -24.21
N THR A 147 0.65 2.97 -23.45
CA THR A 147 -0.73 2.67 -23.09
C THR A 147 -1.32 3.72 -22.16
N LEU A 148 -0.56 4.17 -21.17
CA LEU A 148 -1.03 5.17 -20.19
C LEU A 148 -1.38 6.51 -20.86
N CYS A 149 -0.60 6.98 -21.83
CA CYS A 149 -0.91 8.23 -22.54
C CYS A 149 -2.19 8.06 -23.40
N ARG A 150 -2.40 6.89 -24.01
CA ARG A 150 -3.63 6.61 -24.77
C ARG A 150 -4.86 6.60 -23.85
N VAL A 151 -4.76 6.02 -22.66
CA VAL A 151 -5.86 6.05 -21.66
C VAL A 151 -6.28 7.49 -21.38
N TYR A 152 -5.31 8.36 -21.03
CA TYR A 152 -5.63 9.76 -20.74
C TYR A 152 -6.13 10.53 -21.95
N SER A 153 -5.64 10.22 -23.15
CA SER A 153 -6.17 10.80 -24.40
C SER A 153 -7.63 10.41 -24.61
N GLN A 154 -7.99 9.14 -24.40
CA GLN A 154 -9.39 8.68 -24.53
C GLN A 154 -10.30 9.30 -23.46
N MET A 155 -9.82 9.47 -22.23
CA MET A 155 -10.54 10.21 -21.20
C MET A 155 -10.78 11.66 -21.64
N GLY A 156 -9.76 12.34 -22.19
CA GLY A 156 -9.89 13.68 -22.75
C GLY A 156 -10.97 13.75 -23.82
N PHE A 157 -10.98 12.79 -24.75
CA PHE A 157 -12.01 12.70 -25.79
C PHE A 157 -13.44 12.50 -25.22
N LEU A 158 -13.59 11.66 -24.19
CA LEU A 158 -14.89 11.50 -23.52
C LEU A 158 -15.33 12.81 -22.86
N PHE A 159 -14.43 13.51 -22.18
CA PHE A 159 -14.74 14.78 -21.53
C PHE A 159 -15.05 15.90 -22.55
N ALA A 160 -14.34 15.92 -23.69
CA ALA A 160 -14.65 16.83 -24.79
C ALA A 160 -16.09 16.64 -25.30
N LYS A 161 -16.48 15.38 -25.56
CA LYS A 161 -17.86 15.05 -26.01
C LYS A 161 -18.92 15.43 -24.98
N GLN A 162 -18.57 15.52 -23.73
CA GLN A 162 -19.47 15.88 -22.64
C GLN A 162 -19.35 17.37 -22.24
N HIS A 163 -18.61 18.17 -23.00
CA HIS A 163 -18.38 19.60 -22.74
C HIS A 163 -17.80 19.89 -21.33
N LEU A 164 -16.84 19.07 -20.87
CA LEU A 164 -16.17 19.16 -19.59
C LEU A 164 -14.72 19.67 -19.73
N PRO A 165 -14.50 20.97 -20.02
CA PRO A 165 -13.22 21.50 -20.47
C PRO A 165 -12.10 21.39 -19.43
N HIS A 166 -12.42 21.45 -18.13
CA HIS A 166 -11.40 21.31 -17.07
C HIS A 166 -10.84 19.89 -16.98
N GLN A 167 -11.73 18.89 -17.07
CA GLN A 167 -11.34 17.47 -17.03
C GLN A 167 -10.65 17.07 -18.34
N GLU A 168 -11.11 17.61 -19.48
CA GLU A 168 -10.48 17.44 -20.78
C GLU A 168 -9.04 17.96 -20.76
N LEU A 169 -8.82 19.20 -20.32
CA LEU A 169 -7.48 19.81 -20.22
C LEU A 169 -6.56 19.00 -19.31
N ALA A 170 -7.03 18.63 -18.12
CA ALA A 170 -6.24 17.84 -17.17
C ALA A 170 -5.86 16.47 -17.74
N SER A 171 -6.75 15.84 -18.52
CA SER A 171 -6.49 14.56 -19.17
C SER A 171 -5.47 14.72 -20.31
N LEU A 172 -5.62 15.74 -21.15
CA LEU A 172 -4.66 16.03 -22.22
C LEU A 172 -3.27 16.39 -21.69
N ASP A 173 -3.19 17.13 -20.57
CA ASP A 173 -1.89 17.41 -19.91
C ASP A 173 -1.16 16.14 -19.49
N LYS A 174 -1.89 15.18 -18.94
CA LYS A 174 -1.35 13.87 -18.58
C LYS A 174 -0.97 13.05 -19.82
N ALA A 175 -1.82 13.08 -20.87
CA ALA A 175 -1.51 12.42 -22.13
C ALA A 175 -0.22 12.93 -22.75
N VAL A 176 -0.02 14.25 -22.81
CA VAL A 176 1.24 14.89 -23.26
C VAL A 176 2.42 14.41 -22.45
N LYS A 177 2.31 14.50 -21.11
CA LYS A 177 3.38 14.07 -20.18
C LYS A 177 3.82 12.63 -20.46
N TYR A 178 2.85 11.72 -20.50
CA TYR A 178 3.15 10.29 -20.63
C TYR A 178 3.57 9.92 -22.06
N ALA A 179 3.11 10.63 -23.09
CA ALA A 179 3.61 10.45 -24.45
C ALA A 179 5.10 10.81 -24.57
N TYR A 180 5.56 11.90 -23.93
CA TYR A 180 6.98 12.21 -23.87
C TYR A 180 7.79 11.14 -23.11
N LEU A 181 7.27 10.62 -22.01
CA LEU A 181 7.91 9.51 -21.27
C LEU A 181 7.97 8.22 -22.11
N ALA A 182 6.95 7.97 -22.94
CA ALA A 182 6.93 6.89 -23.93
C ALA A 182 7.86 7.13 -25.11
N LYS A 183 8.52 8.28 -25.20
CA LYS A 183 9.33 8.71 -26.37
C LYS A 183 8.52 8.87 -27.65
N ASP A 184 7.22 9.01 -27.54
CA ASP A 184 6.28 9.24 -28.66
C ASP A 184 6.04 10.74 -28.81
N THR A 185 7.05 11.43 -29.34
CA THR A 185 7.02 12.89 -29.52
C THR A 185 5.92 13.33 -30.47
N LEU A 186 5.61 12.52 -31.49
CA LEU A 186 4.56 12.85 -32.46
C LEU A 186 3.18 12.95 -31.77
N ASN A 187 2.79 11.95 -31.01
CA ASN A 187 1.53 11.97 -30.28
C ASN A 187 1.53 12.96 -29.12
N ALA A 188 2.66 13.20 -28.47
CA ALA A 188 2.76 14.26 -27.46
C ALA A 188 2.37 15.63 -28.04
N ILE A 189 2.85 15.96 -29.24
CA ILE A 189 2.51 17.22 -29.93
C ILE A 189 1.02 17.22 -30.36
N ARG A 190 0.49 16.09 -30.87
CA ARG A 190 -0.94 15.95 -31.20
C ARG A 190 -1.85 16.18 -29.98
N TYR A 191 -1.52 15.60 -28.83
CA TYR A 191 -2.29 15.82 -27.61
C TYR A 191 -2.16 17.26 -27.09
N TYR A 192 -1.01 17.90 -27.28
CA TYR A 192 -0.85 19.32 -26.98
C TYR A 192 -1.73 20.18 -27.92
N GLU A 193 -1.72 19.90 -29.22
CA GLU A 193 -2.55 20.58 -30.24
C GLU A 193 -4.05 20.47 -29.91
N ASN A 194 -4.53 19.31 -29.47
CA ASN A 194 -5.95 19.10 -29.14
C ASN A 194 -6.48 20.09 -28.11
N LYS A 195 -5.63 20.67 -27.25
CA LYS A 195 -6.04 21.69 -26.28
C LYS A 195 -6.59 22.95 -26.94
N GLN A 196 -6.24 23.23 -28.20
CA GLN A 196 -6.75 24.41 -28.90
C GLN A 196 -8.28 24.44 -28.98
N ALA A 197 -8.92 23.26 -29.16
CA ALA A 197 -10.38 23.17 -29.23
C ALA A 197 -11.05 23.63 -27.93
N ILE A 198 -10.45 23.35 -26.78
CA ILE A 198 -10.96 23.79 -25.47
C ILE A 198 -11.03 25.31 -25.40
N TYR A 199 -9.96 25.99 -25.84
CA TYR A 199 -9.89 27.45 -25.82
C TYR A 199 -10.79 28.07 -26.89
N ALA A 200 -10.88 27.45 -28.08
CA ALA A 200 -11.78 27.88 -29.12
C ALA A 200 -13.25 27.82 -28.68
N ASN A 201 -13.65 26.73 -28.03
CA ASN A 201 -15.00 26.57 -27.47
C ASN A 201 -15.33 27.58 -26.37
N GLN A 202 -14.31 28.10 -25.67
CA GLN A 202 -14.44 29.20 -24.70
C GLN A 202 -14.34 30.60 -25.35
N ASN A 203 -14.33 30.67 -26.69
CA ASN A 203 -14.11 31.91 -27.45
C ASN A 203 -12.77 32.61 -27.18
N LYS A 204 -11.77 31.88 -26.68
CA LYS A 204 -10.38 32.35 -26.44
C LYS A 204 -9.52 32.08 -27.67
N LEU A 205 -9.89 32.72 -28.80
CA LEU A 205 -9.29 32.44 -30.12
C LEU A 205 -7.79 32.68 -30.16
N ASP A 206 -7.27 33.69 -29.44
CA ASP A 206 -5.82 33.95 -29.39
C ASP A 206 -5.06 32.79 -28.76
N SER A 207 -5.58 32.21 -27.68
CA SER A 207 -4.98 31.06 -27.02
C SER A 207 -4.98 29.83 -27.94
N ALA A 208 -6.09 29.60 -28.67
CA ALA A 208 -6.17 28.52 -29.64
C ALA A 208 -5.15 28.68 -30.78
N ILE A 209 -5.01 29.89 -31.35
CA ILE A 209 -4.02 30.22 -32.39
C ILE A 209 -2.59 30.01 -31.88
N ILE A 210 -2.29 30.43 -30.66
CA ILE A 210 -0.93 30.24 -30.06
C ILE A 210 -0.60 28.75 -29.96
N ILE A 211 -1.54 27.92 -29.49
CA ILE A 211 -1.34 26.46 -29.37
C ILE A 211 -1.08 25.84 -30.75
N ASN A 212 -1.92 26.14 -31.75
CA ASN A 212 -1.75 25.60 -33.09
C ASN A 212 -0.41 26.03 -33.73
N ASN A 213 -0.03 27.30 -33.60
CA ASN A 213 1.25 27.79 -34.13
C ASN A 213 2.44 27.12 -33.42
N GLN A 214 2.35 26.90 -32.12
CA GLN A 214 3.40 26.20 -31.37
C GLN A 214 3.46 24.71 -31.75
N ALA A 215 2.32 24.05 -31.90
CA ALA A 215 2.25 22.67 -32.39
C ALA A 215 2.84 22.56 -33.80
N ALA A 216 2.47 23.45 -34.73
CA ALA A 216 3.02 23.50 -36.08
C ALA A 216 4.54 23.65 -36.08
N LYS A 217 5.10 24.51 -35.21
CA LYS A 217 6.53 24.68 -35.03
C LYS A 217 7.19 23.39 -34.54
N LEU A 218 6.61 22.72 -33.52
CA LEU A 218 7.14 21.49 -32.97
C LEU A 218 7.10 20.34 -33.99
N PHE A 219 6.00 20.20 -34.75
CA PHE A 219 5.89 19.22 -35.84
C PHE A 219 6.95 19.45 -36.93
N LYS A 220 7.24 20.71 -37.30
CA LYS A 220 8.34 21.03 -38.23
C LYS A 220 9.70 20.60 -37.70
N GLN A 221 9.95 20.77 -36.40
CA GLN A 221 11.24 20.39 -35.78
C GLN A 221 11.49 18.87 -35.84
N ILE A 222 10.44 18.06 -35.80
CA ILE A 222 10.56 16.59 -35.91
C ILE A 222 10.38 16.07 -37.35
N GLY A 223 10.30 16.97 -38.35
CA GLY A 223 10.13 16.61 -39.77
C GLY A 223 8.70 16.21 -40.17
N ALA A 224 7.73 16.35 -39.30
CA ALA A 224 6.31 16.02 -39.56
C ALA A 224 5.60 17.20 -40.26
N LEU A 225 5.98 17.44 -41.53
CA LEU A 225 5.52 18.62 -42.29
C LEU A 225 4.03 18.61 -42.58
N LYS A 226 3.44 17.45 -42.81
CA LYS A 226 2.01 17.31 -43.05
C LYS A 226 1.21 17.74 -41.82
N GLU A 227 1.57 17.22 -40.64
CA GLU A 227 0.97 17.55 -39.36
C GLU A 227 1.17 19.04 -39.02
N ALA A 228 2.33 19.59 -39.34
CA ALA A 228 2.61 21.02 -39.16
C ALA A 228 1.65 21.89 -39.97
N ASN A 229 1.39 21.54 -41.25
CA ASN A 229 0.48 22.27 -42.11
C ASN A 229 -0.99 22.10 -41.69
N ILE A 230 -1.37 20.92 -41.14
CA ILE A 230 -2.69 20.70 -40.55
C ILE A 230 -2.88 21.60 -39.33
N ALA A 231 -1.95 21.56 -38.37
CA ALA A 231 -2.00 22.36 -37.16
C ALA A 231 -2.08 23.87 -37.44
N PHE A 232 -1.28 24.37 -38.35
CA PHE A 232 -1.36 25.76 -38.78
C PHE A 232 -2.67 26.08 -39.50
N GLY A 233 -3.14 25.15 -40.36
CA GLY A 233 -4.37 25.26 -41.09
C GLY A 233 -5.62 25.34 -40.23
N CYS A 234 -5.62 24.68 -39.05
CA CYS A 234 -6.72 24.78 -38.09
C CYS A 234 -6.98 26.21 -37.58
N ASN A 235 -6.02 27.13 -37.74
CA ASN A 235 -6.24 28.54 -37.42
C ASN A 235 -7.11 29.31 -38.41
N PHE A 236 -7.43 28.71 -39.56
CA PHE A 236 -8.16 29.37 -40.63
C PHE A 236 -9.48 30.01 -40.13
N GLU A 237 -10.32 29.25 -39.47
CA GLU A 237 -11.59 29.74 -38.93
C GLU A 237 -11.40 30.83 -37.86
N TYR A 238 -10.35 30.69 -37.02
CA TYR A 238 -10.08 31.66 -35.97
C TYR A 238 -9.60 32.99 -36.55
N TYR A 239 -8.76 32.97 -37.59
CA TYR A 239 -8.35 34.17 -38.31
C TYR A 239 -9.52 34.83 -39.02
N LEU A 240 -10.46 34.03 -39.61
CA LEU A 240 -11.65 34.59 -40.22
C LEU A 240 -12.55 35.30 -39.19
N LYS A 241 -12.80 34.68 -38.04
CA LYS A 241 -13.57 35.32 -36.95
C LYS A 241 -12.90 36.62 -36.43
N LYS A 242 -11.60 36.69 -36.48
CA LYS A 242 -10.81 37.87 -36.10
C LYS A 242 -10.67 38.89 -37.24
N LYS A 243 -11.21 38.64 -38.44
CA LYS A 243 -11.08 39.45 -39.66
C LYS A 243 -9.63 39.62 -40.15
N MET A 244 -8.74 38.68 -39.81
CA MET A 244 -7.36 38.61 -40.24
C MET A 244 -7.30 37.83 -41.56
N LEU A 245 -7.75 38.45 -42.67
CA LEU A 245 -7.99 37.76 -43.94
C LEU A 245 -6.71 37.22 -44.61
N LYS A 246 -5.59 37.89 -44.44
CA LYS A 246 -4.29 37.48 -45.00
C LYS A 246 -3.81 36.20 -44.32
N GLU A 247 -3.80 36.18 -43.01
CA GLU A 247 -3.43 35.01 -42.19
C GLU A 247 -4.40 33.85 -42.40
N ALA A 248 -5.69 34.12 -42.55
CA ALA A 248 -6.68 33.12 -42.90
C ALA A 248 -6.38 32.48 -44.26
N GLU A 249 -6.02 33.26 -45.29
CA GLU A 249 -5.66 32.72 -46.58
C GLU A 249 -4.39 31.86 -46.55
N GLU A 250 -3.38 32.27 -45.77
CA GLU A 250 -2.14 31.51 -45.59
C GLU A 250 -2.44 30.17 -44.88
N ALA A 251 -3.22 30.17 -43.80
CA ALA A 251 -3.63 28.97 -43.08
C ALA A 251 -4.46 28.01 -43.97
N PHE A 252 -5.38 28.56 -44.76
CA PHE A 252 -6.20 27.77 -45.69
C PHE A 252 -5.33 27.13 -46.78
N LYS A 253 -4.37 27.84 -47.37
CA LYS A 253 -3.44 27.28 -48.36
C LYS A 253 -2.57 26.17 -47.75
N ALA A 254 -2.06 26.37 -46.56
CA ALA A 254 -1.31 25.33 -45.83
C ALA A 254 -2.16 24.06 -45.64
N TYR A 255 -3.41 24.21 -45.18
CA TYR A 255 -4.32 23.10 -45.02
C TYR A 255 -4.58 22.36 -46.34
N LEU A 256 -4.87 23.07 -47.44
CA LEU A 256 -5.11 22.50 -48.77
C LEU A 256 -3.87 21.75 -49.31
N SER A 257 -2.68 22.19 -48.99
CA SER A 257 -1.42 21.56 -49.45
C SER A 257 -1.25 20.14 -48.88
N THR A 258 -1.95 19.79 -47.81
CA THR A 258 -1.84 18.47 -47.20
C THR A 258 -2.51 17.36 -47.96
N ASN A 259 -3.32 17.67 -49.00
CA ASN A 259 -4.20 16.71 -49.71
C ASN A 259 -4.97 15.79 -48.75
N TYR A 260 -5.36 16.35 -47.63
CA TYR A 260 -6.11 15.62 -46.61
C TYR A 260 -7.54 15.41 -47.14
N HIS A 261 -7.69 14.39 -47.96
CA HIS A 261 -8.98 13.85 -48.36
C HIS A 261 -9.24 12.66 -47.45
N GLY A 262 -10.16 12.84 -46.50
CA GLY A 262 -10.53 11.73 -45.60
C GLY A 262 -10.95 10.50 -46.45
N ASN A 263 -10.56 9.31 -45.99
CA ASN A 263 -11.07 8.07 -46.55
C ASN A 263 -12.60 7.93 -46.28
N ASP A 264 -13.27 6.95 -46.88
CA ASP A 264 -14.72 6.77 -46.75
C ASP A 264 -15.28 6.71 -45.33
N ASN A 265 -14.45 6.38 -44.34
CA ASN A 265 -14.81 6.38 -42.92
C ASN A 265 -14.86 7.79 -42.31
N TRP A 266 -14.42 8.82 -43.04
CA TRP A 266 -14.31 10.20 -42.55
C TRP A 266 -15.25 11.17 -43.30
N LYS A 267 -16.37 10.66 -43.84
CA LYS A 267 -17.34 11.50 -44.58
C LYS A 267 -17.79 12.71 -43.76
N ASP A 268 -17.97 12.54 -42.48
CA ASP A 268 -18.43 13.62 -41.61
C ASP A 268 -17.30 14.66 -41.38
N ALA A 269 -16.03 14.22 -41.28
CA ALA A 269 -14.89 15.13 -41.22
C ALA A 269 -14.71 15.91 -42.54
N TYR A 270 -14.93 15.24 -43.68
CA TYR A 270 -14.91 15.89 -44.99
C TYR A 270 -16.03 16.92 -45.14
N ALA A 271 -17.21 16.65 -44.63
CA ALA A 271 -18.30 17.62 -44.56
C ALA A 271 -17.92 18.89 -43.81
N TYR A 272 -17.18 18.76 -42.69
CA TYR A 272 -16.69 19.92 -41.98
C TYR A 272 -15.66 20.73 -42.79
N ILE A 273 -14.77 20.06 -43.53
CA ILE A 273 -13.81 20.72 -44.44
C ILE A 273 -14.56 21.50 -45.55
N LEU A 274 -15.64 20.94 -46.11
CA LEU A 274 -16.47 21.62 -47.09
C LEU A 274 -17.15 22.86 -46.49
N TYR A 275 -17.60 22.78 -45.23
CA TYR A 275 -18.11 23.95 -44.52
C TYR A 275 -17.07 25.05 -44.38
N GLU A 276 -15.85 24.73 -43.96
CA GLU A 276 -14.76 25.72 -43.85
C GLU A 276 -14.43 26.38 -45.18
N ARG A 277 -14.36 25.58 -46.26
CA ARG A 277 -14.18 26.11 -47.63
C ARG A 277 -15.32 27.04 -48.05
N GLY A 278 -16.55 26.64 -47.77
CA GLY A 278 -17.73 27.46 -48.08
C GLY A 278 -17.71 28.78 -47.32
N SER A 279 -17.36 28.76 -46.03
CA SER A 279 -17.23 29.95 -45.19
C SER A 279 -16.13 30.90 -45.70
N TYR A 280 -14.99 30.35 -46.13
CA TYR A 280 -13.95 31.16 -46.79
C TYR A 280 -14.43 31.82 -48.07
N TYR A 281 -15.08 31.05 -48.97
CA TYR A 281 -15.61 31.61 -50.23
C TYR A 281 -16.68 32.67 -49.99
N LEU A 282 -17.49 32.57 -48.93
CA LEU A 282 -18.40 33.65 -48.54
C LEU A 282 -17.65 34.91 -48.16
N THR A 283 -16.60 34.80 -47.41
CA THR A 283 -15.78 35.95 -46.92
C THR A 283 -15.08 36.68 -48.07
N VAL A 284 -14.61 35.92 -49.08
CA VAL A 284 -13.93 36.51 -50.25
C VAL A 284 -14.89 36.81 -51.41
N GLY A 285 -16.22 36.69 -51.21
CA GLY A 285 -17.23 37.07 -52.16
C GLY A 285 -17.48 36.09 -53.31
N LYS A 286 -16.92 34.88 -53.30
CA LYS A 286 -17.14 33.82 -54.32
C LYS A 286 -18.40 33.01 -54.04
N LYS A 287 -19.56 33.64 -54.28
CA LYS A 287 -20.88 33.13 -53.88
C LYS A 287 -21.20 31.72 -54.39
N ASP A 288 -20.93 31.43 -55.70
CA ASP A 288 -21.27 30.12 -56.29
C ASP A 288 -20.44 28.98 -55.69
N SER A 289 -19.14 29.25 -55.54
CA SER A 289 -18.24 28.30 -54.89
C SER A 289 -18.61 28.07 -53.41
N ALA A 290 -19.03 29.13 -52.73
CA ALA A 290 -19.50 29.05 -51.34
C ALA A 290 -20.75 28.16 -51.24
N TYR A 291 -21.76 28.40 -52.08
CA TYR A 291 -22.99 27.61 -52.07
C TYR A 291 -22.73 26.14 -52.32
N SER A 292 -21.93 25.82 -53.37
CA SER A 292 -21.60 24.44 -53.70
C SER A 292 -20.96 23.70 -52.50
N CYS A 293 -19.98 24.32 -51.87
CA CYS A 293 -19.31 23.71 -50.72
C CYS A 293 -20.24 23.57 -49.51
N LEU A 294 -21.00 24.60 -49.15
CA LEU A 294 -21.90 24.59 -48.02
C LEU A 294 -23.04 23.59 -48.16
N LYS A 295 -23.60 23.49 -49.39
CA LYS A 295 -24.64 22.53 -49.71
C LYS A 295 -24.14 21.09 -49.59
N GLN A 296 -22.99 20.79 -50.21
CA GLN A 296 -22.35 19.47 -50.09
C GLN A 296 -22.01 19.15 -48.63
N SER A 297 -21.52 20.12 -47.89
CA SER A 297 -21.26 19.94 -46.45
C SER A 297 -22.51 19.50 -45.70
N PHE A 298 -23.63 20.21 -45.89
CA PHE A 298 -24.90 19.90 -45.25
C PHE A 298 -25.44 18.53 -45.64
N GLU A 299 -25.39 18.18 -46.92
CA GLU A 299 -25.87 16.91 -47.46
C GLU A 299 -25.06 15.70 -47.02
N GLN A 300 -23.74 15.89 -46.77
CA GLN A 300 -22.84 14.81 -46.36
C GLN A 300 -22.70 14.67 -44.84
N SER A 301 -23.12 15.70 -44.09
CA SER A 301 -23.03 15.69 -42.62
C SER A 301 -23.95 14.64 -42.02
N LYS A 302 -23.41 13.90 -41.03
CA LYS A 302 -24.15 12.91 -40.25
C LYS A 302 -24.32 13.32 -38.80
N SER A 303 -23.31 14.01 -38.23
CA SER A 303 -23.36 14.48 -36.86
C SER A 303 -24.19 15.75 -36.73
N TYR A 304 -24.91 15.88 -35.63
CA TYR A 304 -25.68 17.11 -35.35
C TYR A 304 -24.80 18.36 -35.33
N ASN A 305 -23.56 18.23 -34.83
CA ASN A 305 -22.62 19.34 -34.86
C ASN A 305 -22.31 19.83 -36.29
N ASN A 306 -21.99 18.92 -37.22
CA ASN A 306 -21.68 19.28 -38.59
C ASN A 306 -22.93 19.77 -39.33
N LEU A 307 -24.11 19.19 -39.09
CA LEU A 307 -25.39 19.69 -39.59
C LEU A 307 -25.65 21.12 -39.12
N ALA A 308 -25.38 21.40 -37.82
CA ALA A 308 -25.57 22.74 -37.25
C ALA A 308 -24.66 23.79 -37.91
N VAL A 309 -23.34 23.49 -38.05
CA VAL A 309 -22.42 24.47 -38.66
C VAL A 309 -22.66 24.64 -40.16
N SER A 310 -23.00 23.57 -40.90
CA SER A 310 -23.33 23.64 -42.33
C SER A 310 -24.63 24.41 -42.58
N ALA A 311 -25.67 24.18 -41.78
CA ALA A 311 -26.89 24.95 -41.81
C ALA A 311 -26.64 26.44 -41.51
N LYS A 312 -25.78 26.77 -40.52
CA LYS A 312 -25.37 28.13 -40.24
C LYS A 312 -24.69 28.80 -41.45
N GLY A 313 -23.79 28.07 -42.12
CA GLY A 313 -23.12 28.55 -43.32
C GLY A 313 -24.13 28.85 -44.44
N LEU A 314 -25.10 27.95 -44.68
CA LEU A 314 -26.18 28.16 -45.66
C LEU A 314 -27.09 29.35 -45.27
N ALA A 315 -27.39 29.53 -43.98
CA ALA A 315 -28.14 30.71 -43.51
C ALA A 315 -27.41 32.01 -43.85
N GLN A 316 -26.10 32.05 -43.62
CA GLN A 316 -25.26 33.22 -43.97
C GLN A 316 -25.23 33.46 -45.49
N TYR A 317 -25.10 32.41 -46.30
CA TYR A 317 -25.17 32.53 -47.77
C TYR A 317 -26.49 33.12 -48.25
N TYR A 318 -27.63 32.60 -47.75
CA TYR A 318 -28.94 33.08 -48.14
C TYR A 318 -29.21 34.51 -47.66
N ALA A 319 -28.71 34.89 -46.48
CA ALA A 319 -28.77 36.28 -46.00
C ALA A 319 -28.00 37.23 -46.93
N LEU A 320 -26.76 36.85 -47.37
CA LEU A 320 -25.93 37.63 -48.30
C LEU A 320 -26.49 37.67 -49.74
N THR A 321 -27.39 36.77 -50.07
CA THR A 321 -28.04 36.70 -51.40
C THR A 321 -29.49 37.23 -51.40
N ASN A 322 -29.89 37.95 -50.32
CA ASN A 322 -31.24 38.51 -50.16
C ASN A 322 -32.39 37.50 -50.26
N GLN A 323 -32.22 36.33 -49.68
CA GLN A 323 -33.23 35.26 -49.57
C GLN A 323 -33.63 35.01 -48.12
N PRO A 324 -34.39 35.92 -47.48
CA PRO A 324 -34.62 35.93 -46.05
C PRO A 324 -35.34 34.69 -45.51
N ASP A 325 -36.28 34.13 -46.27
CA ASP A 325 -37.03 32.93 -45.89
C ASP A 325 -36.12 31.71 -45.75
N LEU A 326 -35.21 31.53 -46.73
CA LEU A 326 -34.22 30.45 -46.67
C LEU A 326 -33.16 30.70 -45.59
N ALA A 327 -32.75 31.96 -45.44
CA ALA A 327 -31.84 32.32 -44.37
C ALA A 327 -32.41 31.99 -42.97
N THR A 328 -33.70 32.34 -42.74
CA THR A 328 -34.41 32.02 -41.52
C THR A 328 -34.56 30.50 -41.32
N LYS A 329 -34.97 29.78 -42.38
CA LYS A 329 -35.12 28.32 -42.35
C LYS A 329 -33.84 27.63 -41.90
N TYR A 330 -32.71 27.95 -42.53
CA TYR A 330 -31.44 27.32 -42.19
C TYR A 330 -30.87 27.80 -40.84
N ALA A 331 -31.17 29.03 -40.42
CA ALA A 331 -30.82 29.49 -39.06
C ALA A 331 -31.59 28.71 -37.99
N LEU A 332 -32.88 28.46 -38.18
CA LEU A 332 -33.69 27.63 -37.27
C LEU A 332 -33.19 26.18 -37.25
N LEU A 333 -32.89 25.58 -38.41
CA LEU A 333 -32.31 24.24 -38.48
C LEU A 333 -30.95 24.17 -37.73
N SER A 334 -30.11 25.18 -37.87
CA SER A 334 -28.84 25.25 -37.18
C SER A 334 -29.04 25.25 -35.64
N SER A 335 -30.02 26.02 -35.14
CA SER A 335 -30.37 26.05 -33.73
C SER A 335 -30.90 24.71 -33.23
N GLU A 336 -31.83 24.08 -34.00
CA GLU A 336 -32.42 22.78 -33.66
C GLU A 336 -31.37 21.67 -33.56
N TYR A 337 -30.44 21.61 -34.52
CA TYR A 337 -29.37 20.63 -34.48
C TYR A 337 -28.39 20.89 -33.31
N ASN A 338 -28.09 22.15 -33.01
CA ASN A 338 -27.25 22.50 -31.88
C ASN A 338 -27.90 22.14 -30.55
N ASP A 339 -29.20 22.43 -30.39
CA ASP A 339 -29.96 22.06 -29.20
C ASP A 339 -30.07 20.54 -29.05
N SER A 340 -30.24 19.81 -30.14
CA SER A 340 -30.24 18.34 -30.16
C SER A 340 -28.91 17.75 -29.73
N ASP A 341 -27.79 18.38 -30.12
CA ASP A 341 -26.45 17.96 -29.67
C ASP A 341 -26.26 18.20 -28.19
N LEU A 342 -26.70 19.36 -27.69
CA LEU A 342 -26.61 19.72 -26.27
C LEU A 342 -27.47 18.83 -25.36
N VAL A 343 -28.71 18.51 -25.79
CA VAL A 343 -29.60 17.60 -25.05
C VAL A 343 -29.05 16.18 -25.04
N ARG A 344 -28.47 15.72 -26.14
CA ARG A 344 -27.82 14.41 -26.24
C ARG A 344 -26.62 14.30 -25.29
N VAL A 345 -25.93 15.39 -25.09
CA VAL A 345 -24.80 15.46 -24.21
C VAL A 345 -25.26 15.67 -22.75
N ARG A 346 -25.56 14.60 -22.08
CA ARG A 346 -25.97 14.63 -20.67
C ARG A 346 -24.80 15.03 -19.77
N LYS A 347 -24.36 16.27 -19.90
CA LYS A 347 -23.25 16.86 -19.13
C LYS A 347 -23.31 16.55 -17.62
N THR A 348 -24.51 16.70 -17.06
CA THR A 348 -24.74 16.43 -15.63
C THR A 348 -24.53 14.96 -15.26
N GLN A 349 -24.81 14.03 -16.17
CA GLN A 349 -24.68 12.59 -15.89
C GLN A 349 -23.22 12.14 -15.78
N LEU A 350 -22.33 12.66 -16.62
CA LEU A 350 -20.92 12.29 -16.53
C LEU A 350 -20.25 12.86 -15.26
N HIS A 351 -20.61 14.10 -14.88
CA HIS A 351 -20.17 14.66 -13.61
C HIS A 351 -20.64 13.85 -12.39
N GLN A 352 -21.94 13.49 -12.40
CA GLN A 352 -22.50 12.63 -11.36
C GLN A 352 -21.80 11.26 -11.33
N LEU A 353 -21.54 10.69 -12.49
CA LEU A 353 -20.84 9.41 -12.57
C LEU A 353 -19.40 9.51 -12.09
N GLN A 354 -18.68 10.55 -12.48
CA GLN A 354 -17.33 10.78 -11.97
C GLN A 354 -17.33 10.92 -10.44
N ALA A 355 -18.28 11.70 -9.90
CA ALA A 355 -18.43 11.84 -8.46
C ALA A 355 -18.79 10.50 -7.78
N MET A 356 -19.69 9.71 -8.37
CA MET A 356 -20.03 8.37 -7.89
C MET A 356 -18.83 7.41 -7.97
N TYR A 357 -18.06 7.47 -9.04
CA TYR A 357 -16.84 6.67 -9.18
C TYR A 357 -15.83 7.04 -8.11
N ASP A 358 -15.53 8.33 -7.95
CA ASP A 358 -14.61 8.83 -6.92
C ASP A 358 -15.07 8.45 -5.51
N TYR A 359 -16.37 8.55 -5.24
CA TYR A 359 -16.95 8.07 -3.98
C TYR A 359 -16.78 6.57 -3.80
N SER A 360 -17.12 5.77 -4.82
CA SER A 360 -16.99 4.30 -4.76
C SER A 360 -15.53 3.85 -4.64
N ARG A 361 -14.62 4.54 -5.31
CA ARG A 361 -13.17 4.34 -5.20
C ARG A 361 -12.67 4.65 -3.80
N ASN A 362 -13.02 5.82 -3.26
CA ASN A 362 -12.62 6.22 -1.92
C ASN A 362 -13.19 5.26 -0.88
N LYS A 363 -14.45 4.83 -1.03
CA LYS A 363 -15.08 3.81 -0.19
C LYS A 363 -14.34 2.47 -0.28
N ARG A 364 -13.94 2.04 -1.48
CA ARG A 364 -13.17 0.80 -1.67
C ARG A 364 -11.79 0.89 -1.03
N LEU A 365 -11.09 2.03 -1.21
CA LEU A 365 -9.81 2.27 -0.55
C LEU A 365 -9.95 2.30 0.96
N ALA A 366 -11.01 2.90 1.49
CA ALA A 366 -11.33 2.88 2.91
C ALA A 366 -11.59 1.45 3.41
N MET A 367 -12.40 0.65 2.71
CA MET A 367 -12.66 -0.76 3.04
C MET A 367 -11.37 -1.60 3.02
N VAL A 368 -10.51 -1.42 2.01
CA VAL A 368 -9.22 -2.13 1.94
C VAL A 368 -8.30 -1.70 3.08
N ALA A 369 -8.28 -0.40 3.42
CA ALA A 369 -7.52 0.10 4.57
C ALA A 369 -8.05 -0.47 5.88
N GLU A 370 -9.37 -0.53 6.05
CA GLU A 370 -10.06 -1.12 7.20
C GLU A 370 -9.74 -2.61 7.33
N GLN A 371 -9.87 -3.40 6.25
CA GLN A 371 -9.49 -4.81 6.23
C GLN A 371 -8.01 -5.04 6.56
N LYS A 372 -7.11 -4.17 6.05
CA LYS A 372 -5.69 -4.22 6.42
C LYS A 372 -5.48 -3.88 7.89
N SER A 373 -6.25 -2.91 8.42
CA SER A 373 -6.24 -2.56 9.83
C SER A 373 -6.74 -3.71 10.70
N GLU A 374 -7.87 -4.32 10.36
CA GLU A 374 -8.43 -5.49 11.05
C GLU A 374 -7.46 -6.66 11.05
N LYS A 375 -6.83 -6.97 9.90
CA LYS A 375 -5.79 -8.01 9.83
C LYS A 375 -4.59 -7.69 10.71
N ARG A 376 -4.14 -6.43 10.78
CA ARG A 376 -3.06 -6.00 11.69
C ARG A 376 -3.47 -6.15 13.14
N ILE A 377 -4.68 -5.73 13.50
CA ILE A 377 -5.25 -5.88 14.85
C ILE A 377 -5.33 -7.36 15.20
N MET A 378 -5.81 -8.22 14.31
CA MET A 378 -5.86 -9.66 14.51
C MET A 378 -4.46 -10.25 14.78
N VAL A 379 -3.46 -9.85 14.00
CA VAL A 379 -2.06 -10.28 14.23
C VAL A 379 -1.56 -9.82 15.60
N ILE A 380 -1.87 -8.58 16.01
CA ILE A 380 -1.53 -8.06 17.33
C ILE A 380 -2.18 -8.90 18.43
N TYR A 381 -3.47 -9.24 18.31
CA TYR A 381 -4.15 -10.10 19.27
C TYR A 381 -3.51 -11.49 19.37
N VAL A 382 -3.16 -12.10 18.23
CA VAL A 382 -2.46 -13.40 18.21
C VAL A 382 -1.11 -13.31 18.92
N VAL A 383 -0.32 -12.25 18.66
CA VAL A 383 0.98 -12.04 19.33
C VAL A 383 0.80 -11.83 20.83
N ILE A 384 -0.20 -11.04 21.25
CA ILE A 384 -0.51 -10.86 22.68
C ILE A 384 -0.93 -12.18 23.31
N LEU A 385 -1.80 -12.96 22.67
CA LEU A 385 -2.24 -14.26 23.17
C LEU A 385 -1.06 -15.23 23.32
N CYS A 386 -0.21 -15.31 22.31
CA CYS A 386 1.02 -16.13 22.37
C CYS A 386 1.94 -15.69 23.51
N SER A 387 2.12 -14.38 23.73
CA SER A 387 2.94 -13.86 24.81
C SER A 387 2.35 -14.16 26.19
N ILE A 388 1.02 -14.10 26.34
CA ILE A 388 0.33 -14.49 27.57
C ILE A 388 0.50 -16.00 27.84
N ILE A 389 0.37 -16.84 26.81
CA ILE A 389 0.58 -18.30 26.95
C ILE A 389 2.03 -18.58 27.38
N LEU A 390 3.01 -17.95 26.75
CA LEU A 390 4.43 -18.09 27.11
C LEU A 390 4.69 -17.62 28.54
N PHE A 391 4.07 -16.52 28.95
CA PHE A 391 4.18 -16.01 30.32
C PHE A 391 3.54 -16.98 31.33
N CYS A 392 2.34 -17.51 31.06
CA CYS A 392 1.72 -18.52 31.90
C CYS A 392 2.56 -19.82 31.99
N LEU A 393 3.13 -20.25 30.85
CA LEU A 393 4.04 -21.39 30.81
C LEU A 393 5.29 -21.14 31.66
N SER A 394 5.86 -19.95 31.60
CA SER A 394 7.04 -19.58 32.41
C SER A 394 6.72 -19.59 33.91
N ILE A 395 5.54 -19.06 34.30
CA ILE A 395 5.07 -19.12 35.69
C ILE A 395 4.84 -20.56 36.12
N PHE A 396 4.24 -21.38 35.26
CA PHE A 396 4.01 -22.79 35.56
C PHE A 396 5.31 -23.55 35.76
N ILE A 397 6.29 -23.36 34.87
CA ILE A 397 7.64 -23.95 35.00
C ILE A 397 8.31 -23.46 36.27
N TYR A 398 8.23 -22.15 36.56
CA TYR A 398 8.77 -21.59 37.80
C TYR A 398 8.15 -22.22 39.05
N LYS A 399 6.79 -22.37 39.06
CA LYS A 399 6.06 -23.02 40.15
C LYS A 399 6.46 -24.48 40.33
N LEU A 400 6.66 -25.22 39.22
CA LEU A 400 7.16 -26.60 39.29
C LEU A 400 8.57 -26.68 39.87
N GLN A 401 9.47 -25.75 39.49
CA GLN A 401 10.82 -25.69 40.04
C GLN A 401 10.81 -25.31 41.53
N MET A 402 9.95 -24.35 41.89
CA MET A 402 9.79 -23.97 43.30
C MET A 402 9.23 -25.10 44.14
N ASN A 403 8.24 -25.84 43.67
CA ASN A 403 7.70 -26.99 44.37
C ASN A 403 8.76 -28.08 44.54
N LYS A 404 9.56 -28.38 43.53
CA LYS A 404 10.70 -29.30 43.63
C LYS A 404 11.74 -28.82 44.67
N LYS A 405 12.00 -27.52 44.66
CA LYS A 405 12.95 -26.92 45.62
C LYS A 405 12.39 -26.98 47.04
N ASN A 406 11.14 -26.61 47.24
CA ASN A 406 10.46 -26.67 48.56
C ASN A 406 10.37 -28.10 49.10
N HIS A 407 10.11 -29.08 48.25
CA HIS A 407 10.09 -30.48 48.66
C HIS A 407 11.50 -30.95 49.09
N ARG A 408 12.53 -30.55 48.36
CA ARG A 408 13.91 -30.84 48.78
C ARG A 408 14.28 -30.17 50.11
N ILE A 409 13.88 -28.90 50.31
CA ILE A 409 14.10 -28.20 51.59
C ILE A 409 13.37 -28.88 52.73
N SER A 410 12.10 -29.26 52.51
CA SER A 410 11.32 -29.99 53.52
C SER A 410 11.97 -31.33 53.90
N LEU A 411 12.46 -32.11 52.92
CA LEU A 411 13.15 -33.36 53.15
C LEU A 411 14.45 -33.15 53.98
N ILE A 412 15.22 -32.10 53.62
CA ILE A 412 16.45 -31.76 54.35
C ILE A 412 16.13 -31.33 55.76
N GLN A 413 15.07 -30.57 55.96
CA GLN A 413 14.62 -30.13 57.29
C GLN A 413 14.18 -31.28 58.15
N GLN A 414 13.49 -32.28 57.56
CA GLN A 414 13.18 -33.54 58.27
C GLN A 414 14.45 -34.31 58.67
N LEU A 415 15.40 -34.47 57.73
CA LEU A 415 16.67 -35.14 58.05
C LEU A 415 17.46 -34.41 59.13
N TYR A 416 17.47 -33.07 59.10
CA TYR A 416 18.12 -32.24 60.13
C TYR A 416 17.47 -32.44 61.50
N ASN A 417 16.12 -32.38 61.58
CA ASN A 417 15.35 -32.58 62.81
C ASN A 417 15.53 -34.00 63.38
N ASP A 418 15.48 -35.02 62.51
CA ASP A 418 15.73 -36.40 62.90
C ASP A 418 17.14 -36.61 63.45
N SER A 419 18.14 -35.93 62.80
CA SER A 419 19.51 -36.00 63.29
C SER A 419 19.67 -35.28 64.63
N LEU A 420 18.98 -34.16 64.85
CA LEU A 420 18.94 -33.44 66.12
C LEU A 420 18.29 -34.29 67.23
N LEU A 421 17.15 -34.92 66.95
CA LEU A 421 16.47 -35.80 67.93
C LEU A 421 17.35 -36.99 68.32
N LYS A 422 18.02 -37.61 67.30
CA LYS A 422 19.02 -38.67 67.57
C LYS A 422 20.21 -38.19 68.40
N LEU A 423 20.72 -36.97 68.13
CA LEU A 423 21.75 -36.40 68.89
C LEU A 423 21.35 -36.19 70.33
N GLN A 424 20.16 -35.61 70.56
CA GLN A 424 19.65 -35.38 71.94
C GLN A 424 19.39 -36.68 72.66
N SER A 425 18.83 -37.72 72.00
CA SER A 425 18.61 -39.01 72.61
C SER A 425 19.94 -39.68 73.00
N ASN A 426 20.94 -39.69 72.11
CA ASN A 426 22.27 -40.25 72.40
C ASN A 426 23.01 -39.46 73.48
N GLN A 427 22.82 -38.13 73.52
CA GLN A 427 23.40 -37.34 74.65
C GLN A 427 22.77 -37.70 75.97
N ARG A 428 21.47 -37.90 76.06
CA ARG A 428 20.77 -38.33 77.28
C ARG A 428 21.20 -39.72 77.69
N GLU A 429 21.36 -40.64 76.77
CA GLU A 429 21.85 -42.00 77.04
C GLU A 429 23.32 -41.96 77.46
N LEU A 430 24.16 -41.18 76.83
CA LEU A 430 25.58 -40.99 77.21
C LEU A 430 25.66 -40.51 78.68
N GLN A 431 24.77 -39.58 79.06
CA GLN A 431 24.74 -39.10 80.44
C GLN A 431 24.37 -40.24 81.40
N ARG A 432 23.37 -41.06 81.02
CA ARG A 432 22.97 -42.21 81.86
C ARG A 432 24.10 -43.27 82.00
N VAL A 433 24.79 -43.53 80.88
CA VAL A 433 25.87 -44.53 80.84
C VAL A 433 27.12 -43.99 81.57
N LYS A 434 27.39 -42.70 81.57
CA LYS A 434 28.46 -42.05 82.38
C LYS A 434 28.20 -42.24 83.88
N ASP A 435 26.92 -42.19 84.27
CA ASP A 435 26.55 -42.42 85.71
C ASP A 435 26.69 -43.90 86.10
N LEU A 436 26.81 -44.85 85.14
CA LEU A 436 27.02 -46.30 85.33
C LEU A 436 28.49 -46.75 85.18
N ASN A 437 29.38 -45.87 84.77
CA ASN A 437 30.84 -46.09 84.64
C ASN A 437 31.25 -47.18 83.60
N GLU A 438 30.47 -47.44 82.56
CA GLU A 438 30.73 -48.42 81.47
C GLU A 438 31.61 -47.79 80.35
N LEU A 439 32.92 -47.95 80.40
CA LEU A 439 33.92 -47.23 79.58
C LEU A 439 33.78 -47.52 78.09
N GLU A 440 33.52 -48.74 77.68
CA GLU A 440 33.38 -49.14 76.27
C GLU A 440 32.14 -48.55 75.58
N VAL A 441 31.00 -48.53 76.25
CA VAL A 441 29.77 -47.95 75.80
C VAL A 441 29.82 -46.45 75.73
N ILE A 442 30.59 -45.79 76.62
CA ILE A 442 30.86 -44.35 76.61
C ILE A 442 31.59 -43.94 75.29
N GLN A 443 32.65 -44.67 74.93
CA GLN A 443 33.45 -44.39 73.71
C GLN A 443 32.57 -44.54 72.42
N GLN A 444 31.81 -45.61 72.33
CA GLN A 444 30.88 -45.81 71.15
C GLN A 444 29.86 -44.68 71.07
N LYS A 445 29.28 -44.24 72.17
CA LYS A 445 28.28 -43.16 72.17
C LYS A 445 28.91 -41.80 71.87
N GLU A 446 30.13 -41.52 72.32
CA GLU A 446 30.86 -40.29 71.95
C GLU A 446 31.19 -40.23 70.47
N GLU A 447 31.59 -41.33 69.85
CA GLU A 447 31.80 -41.44 68.39
C GLU A 447 30.52 -41.18 67.58
N VAL A 448 29.40 -41.79 68.01
CA VAL A 448 28.09 -41.57 67.38
C VAL A 448 27.66 -40.10 67.46
N ILE A 449 27.85 -39.48 68.66
CA ILE A 449 27.55 -38.06 68.87
C ILE A 449 28.41 -37.17 68.01
N MET A 450 29.69 -37.48 67.85
CA MET A 450 30.62 -36.75 67.01
C MET A 450 30.24 -36.83 65.55
N ASN A 451 29.89 -38.01 65.04
CA ASN A 451 29.42 -38.22 63.67
C ASN A 451 28.11 -37.49 63.43
N LEU A 452 27.12 -37.50 64.30
CA LEU A 452 25.91 -36.73 64.23
C LEU A 452 26.10 -35.23 64.20
N LYS A 453 27.04 -34.69 65.04
CA LYS A 453 27.40 -33.29 65.04
C LYS A 453 28.06 -32.86 63.70
N ASN A 454 28.93 -33.70 63.17
CA ASN A 454 29.54 -33.45 61.87
C ASN A 454 28.48 -33.46 60.76
N THR A 455 27.57 -34.42 60.74
CA THR A 455 26.44 -34.50 59.77
C THR A 455 25.53 -33.25 59.83
N ILE A 456 25.18 -32.80 61.04
CA ILE A 456 24.39 -31.58 61.26
C ILE A 456 25.17 -30.34 60.77
N LYS A 457 26.48 -30.28 61.03
CA LYS A 457 27.33 -29.20 60.52
C LYS A 457 27.40 -29.18 59.02
N ASP A 458 27.58 -30.33 58.36
CA ASP A 458 27.62 -30.46 56.89
C ASP A 458 26.28 -30.05 56.23
N ILE A 459 25.13 -30.46 56.81
CA ILE A 459 23.81 -30.04 56.38
C ILE A 459 23.70 -28.52 56.50
N ARG A 460 24.12 -27.94 57.62
CA ARG A 460 24.06 -26.49 57.85
C ARG A 460 24.95 -25.70 56.90
N GLU A 461 26.19 -26.14 56.65
CA GLU A 461 27.11 -25.46 55.72
C GLU A 461 26.67 -25.56 54.26
N LYS A 462 26.19 -26.73 53.80
CA LYS A 462 25.71 -26.93 52.41
C LYS A 462 24.43 -26.16 52.11
N PHE A 463 23.60 -25.86 53.10
CA PHE A 463 22.28 -25.25 52.91
C PHE A 463 22.11 -23.90 53.63
N SER A 464 23.18 -23.29 54.11
CA SER A 464 23.18 -21.99 54.81
C SER A 464 22.60 -20.82 54.02
N GLY A 465 22.51 -20.94 52.68
CA GLY A 465 21.85 -19.94 51.79
C GLY A 465 20.37 -20.20 51.51
N SER A 466 19.77 -21.27 52.05
CA SER A 466 18.38 -21.67 51.74
C SER A 466 17.47 -21.77 52.96
N LEU A 467 18.05 -21.63 54.15
CA LEU A 467 17.29 -21.63 55.41
C LEU A 467 17.01 -20.17 55.76
N LEU A 468 15.74 -19.75 55.70
CA LEU A 468 15.31 -18.50 56.35
C LEU A 468 15.66 -18.59 57.84
N THR A 469 16.33 -17.58 58.31
CA THR A 469 16.63 -17.49 59.77
C THR A 469 15.31 -17.24 60.51
N ASP A 470 15.24 -17.60 61.77
CA ASP A 470 14.05 -17.32 62.62
C ASP A 470 13.70 -15.82 62.55
N THR A 471 14.72 -14.97 62.47
CA THR A 471 14.61 -13.52 62.30
C THR A 471 13.89 -13.14 60.98
N ASP A 472 14.23 -13.80 59.87
CA ASP A 472 13.59 -13.55 58.57
C ASP A 472 12.12 -13.95 58.57
N ILE A 473 11.77 -15.03 59.27
CA ILE A 473 10.38 -15.51 59.41
C ILE A 473 9.55 -14.49 60.21
N ILE A 474 10.12 -13.94 61.28
CA ILE A 474 9.46 -12.91 62.11
C ILE A 474 9.23 -11.64 61.31
N LEU A 475 10.26 -11.19 60.58
CA LEU A 475 10.17 -10.00 59.72
C LEU A 475 9.12 -10.15 58.64
N GLN A 476 9.06 -11.29 57.94
CA GLN A 476 8.09 -11.54 56.89
C GLN A 476 6.63 -11.71 57.38
N ASN A 477 6.45 -12.05 58.63
CA ASN A 477 5.09 -12.17 59.24
C ASN A 477 4.63 -10.86 59.91
N SER A 478 5.44 -9.81 59.91
CA SER A 478 5.13 -8.52 60.56
C SER A 478 4.03 -7.75 59.83
N ALA A 479 3.32 -6.87 60.54
CA ALA A 479 2.29 -6.00 59.96
C ALA A 479 2.89 -5.01 58.96
N ILE A 480 4.05 -4.46 59.30
CA ILE A 480 4.77 -3.50 58.45
C ILE A 480 5.23 -4.15 57.13
N PHE A 481 5.66 -5.41 57.12
CA PHE A 481 6.04 -6.10 55.91
C PHE A 481 4.83 -6.29 54.96
N ARG A 482 3.67 -6.65 55.50
CA ARG A 482 2.42 -6.77 54.71
C ARG A 482 2.02 -5.42 54.12
N LYS A 483 2.17 -4.33 54.87
CA LYS A 483 1.91 -2.96 54.37
C LYS A 483 2.88 -2.58 53.26
N ILE A 484 4.15 -2.88 53.39
CA ILE A 484 5.16 -2.63 52.32
C ILE A 484 4.84 -3.43 51.07
N GLN A 485 4.44 -4.71 51.18
CA GLN A 485 4.02 -5.50 50.04
C GLN A 485 2.77 -4.93 49.36
N PHE A 486 1.80 -4.44 50.13
CA PHE A 486 0.60 -3.80 49.56
C PHE A 486 0.97 -2.54 48.77
N ILE A 487 1.82 -1.67 49.34
CA ILE A 487 2.26 -0.44 48.68
C ILE A 487 3.09 -0.74 47.41
N THR A 488 3.90 -1.80 47.38
CA THR A 488 4.62 -2.20 46.16
C THR A 488 3.70 -2.59 45.01
N LEU A 489 2.48 -3.05 45.29
CA LEU A 489 1.44 -3.36 44.29
C LEU A 489 0.57 -2.14 43.93
N HIS A 490 0.60 -1.08 44.77
CA HIS A 490 -0.20 0.13 44.58
C HIS A 490 0.71 1.38 44.54
N PRO A 491 1.36 1.69 43.42
CA PRO A 491 2.44 2.72 43.33
C PRO A 491 2.02 4.15 43.68
N LYS A 492 0.72 4.41 43.89
CA LYS A 492 0.20 5.71 44.29
C LYS A 492 0.30 5.95 45.80
N GLU A 493 0.46 4.90 46.58
CA GLU A 493 0.60 4.99 48.03
C GLU A 493 2.07 5.04 48.41
N LYS A 494 2.39 5.71 49.54
CA LYS A 494 3.73 5.90 50.02
C LYS A 494 3.84 5.49 51.48
N LEU A 495 5.05 5.07 51.90
CA LEU A 495 5.33 4.85 53.29
C LEU A 495 5.40 6.18 54.05
N SER A 496 4.70 6.29 55.19
CA SER A 496 4.78 7.43 56.07
C SER A 496 6.09 7.39 56.90
N ASN A 497 6.44 8.50 57.51
CA ASN A 497 7.58 8.53 58.44
C ASN A 497 7.38 7.55 59.62
N GLU A 498 6.18 7.36 60.09
CA GLU A 498 5.83 6.40 61.15
C GLU A 498 6.11 4.96 60.70
N ASP A 499 5.82 4.63 59.42
CA ASP A 499 6.10 3.30 58.86
C ASP A 499 7.61 3.01 58.81
N TRP A 500 8.42 4.02 58.49
CA TRP A 500 9.88 3.88 58.48
C TRP A 500 10.46 3.69 59.90
N ILE A 501 9.88 4.38 60.87
CA ILE A 501 10.25 4.25 62.28
C ILE A 501 9.87 2.84 62.77
N GLU A 502 8.60 2.39 62.52
CA GLU A 502 8.14 1.05 62.91
C GLU A 502 9.06 -0.05 62.32
N LEU A 503 9.43 0.08 61.04
CA LEU A 503 10.32 -0.87 60.38
C LEU A 503 11.72 -0.86 60.98
N SER A 504 12.25 0.34 61.25
CA SER A 504 13.59 0.49 61.89
C SER A 504 13.63 -0.13 63.28
N ASP A 505 12.61 0.15 64.10
CA ASP A 505 12.52 -0.35 65.47
C ASP A 505 12.36 -1.88 65.51
N LEU A 506 11.56 -2.44 64.60
CA LEU A 506 11.41 -3.89 64.47
C LEU A 506 12.74 -4.58 64.12
N ILE A 507 13.49 -4.00 63.14
CA ILE A 507 14.78 -4.56 62.75
C ILE A 507 15.81 -4.37 63.88
N GLU A 508 15.78 -3.24 64.61
CA GLU A 508 16.66 -2.99 65.74
C GLU A 508 16.41 -3.98 66.89
N GLN A 509 15.17 -4.29 67.18
CA GLN A 509 14.79 -5.30 68.19
C GLN A 509 15.28 -6.72 67.82
N LEU A 510 15.21 -7.08 66.56
CA LEU A 510 15.58 -8.41 66.07
C LEU A 510 17.07 -8.55 65.76
N ILE A 511 17.71 -7.46 65.33
CA ILE A 511 19.13 -7.40 64.91
C ILE A 511 19.75 -6.13 65.47
N PRO A 512 20.14 -6.09 66.76
CA PRO A 512 20.67 -4.88 67.39
C PRO A 512 21.97 -4.34 66.74
N SER A 513 22.71 -5.21 66.07
CA SER A 513 23.95 -4.86 65.37
C SER A 513 23.68 -4.05 64.09
N PHE A 514 22.48 -4.15 63.50
CA PHE A 514 22.13 -3.56 62.20
C PHE A 514 22.20 -2.01 62.23
N PRO A 515 21.48 -1.30 63.12
CA PRO A 515 21.57 0.15 63.19
C PRO A 515 22.95 0.63 63.67
N GLN A 516 23.62 -0.09 64.58
CA GLN A 516 24.98 0.29 65.09
C GLN A 516 25.99 0.34 63.94
N MET A 517 25.93 -0.55 62.97
CA MET A 517 26.85 -0.62 61.82
C MET A 517 26.53 0.38 60.73
N LEU A 518 25.26 0.75 60.54
CA LEU A 518 24.77 1.45 59.36
C LEU A 518 24.31 2.89 59.62
N LYS A 519 23.58 3.16 60.73
CA LYS A 519 22.86 4.42 60.97
C LYS A 519 23.78 5.65 61.01
N ASN A 520 24.99 5.52 61.53
CA ASN A 520 25.95 6.61 61.64
C ASN A 520 26.83 6.85 60.41
N ARG A 521 26.71 5.99 59.39
CA ARG A 521 27.56 6.03 58.18
C ARG A 521 26.78 6.34 56.92
N LEU A 522 25.43 6.25 56.95
CA LEU A 522 24.55 6.36 55.82
C LEU A 522 23.57 7.53 56.00
N THR A 523 23.13 8.12 54.88
CA THR A 523 22.04 9.06 54.91
C THR A 523 20.72 8.33 55.19
N GLU A 524 19.67 9.04 55.59
CA GLU A 524 18.36 8.48 55.90
C GLU A 524 17.81 7.63 54.74
N LYS A 525 17.86 8.14 53.49
CA LYS A 525 17.45 7.39 52.31
C LYS A 525 18.30 6.14 52.04
N GLU A 526 19.61 6.21 52.27
CA GLU A 526 20.50 5.07 52.13
C GLU A 526 20.19 4.01 53.21
N TYR A 527 19.84 4.43 54.40
CA TYR A 527 19.44 3.54 55.48
C TYR A 527 18.09 2.86 55.17
N HIS A 528 17.10 3.59 54.64
CA HIS A 528 15.84 3.01 54.19
C HIS A 528 16.06 1.94 53.10
N ILE A 529 16.99 2.14 52.17
CA ILE A 529 17.37 1.10 51.20
C ILE A 529 17.87 -0.16 51.90
N CYS A 530 18.71 -0.02 52.96
CA CYS A 530 19.22 -1.16 53.72
C CYS A 530 18.11 -1.92 54.45
N LEU A 531 17.14 -1.21 55.06
CA LEU A 531 15.96 -1.82 55.70
C LEU A 531 15.15 -2.66 54.69
N LEU A 532 14.91 -2.14 53.46
CA LEU A 532 14.19 -2.84 52.42
C LEU A 532 14.97 -4.03 51.84
N ILE A 533 16.28 -3.94 51.70
CA ILE A 533 17.13 -5.07 51.31
C ILE A 533 17.02 -6.19 52.35
N ARG A 534 17.03 -5.84 53.65
CA ARG A 534 16.95 -6.82 54.76
C ARG A 534 15.60 -7.57 54.74
N LEU A 535 14.54 -6.94 54.22
CA LEU A 535 13.24 -7.54 53.96
C LEU A 535 13.17 -8.33 52.65
N HIS A 536 14.22 -8.50 51.93
CA HIS A 536 14.28 -9.15 50.61
C HIS A 536 13.39 -8.49 49.54
N ILE A 537 13.16 -7.19 49.66
CA ILE A 537 12.40 -6.42 48.66
C ILE A 537 13.20 -6.27 47.36
N SER A 538 12.55 -6.44 46.20
CA SER A 538 13.22 -6.37 44.90
C SER A 538 13.77 -4.96 44.62
N PRO A 539 14.90 -4.83 43.90
CA PRO A 539 15.49 -3.52 43.56
C PRO A 539 14.52 -2.58 42.84
N SER A 540 13.64 -3.09 41.99
CA SER A 540 12.60 -2.32 41.29
C SER A 540 11.52 -1.81 42.24
N SER A 541 11.17 -2.60 43.27
CA SER A 541 10.22 -2.16 44.30
C SER A 541 10.87 -1.15 45.25
N ILE A 542 12.15 -1.35 45.58
CA ILE A 542 12.92 -0.38 46.39
C ILE A 542 12.94 0.98 45.71
N SER A 543 13.17 1.04 44.39
CA SER A 543 13.21 2.31 43.65
C SER A 543 11.92 3.11 43.79
N ASN A 544 10.78 2.43 43.76
CA ASN A 544 9.47 3.06 43.93
C ASN A 544 9.25 3.55 45.36
N LEU A 545 9.65 2.75 46.38
CA LEU A 545 9.42 3.06 47.81
C LEU A 545 10.29 4.21 48.31
N VAL A 546 11.53 4.36 47.79
CA VAL A 546 12.45 5.43 48.18
C VAL A 546 12.49 6.61 47.22
N GLU A 547 11.63 6.58 46.17
CA GLU A 547 11.51 7.64 45.13
C GLU A 547 12.84 7.93 44.41
N LEU A 548 13.51 6.87 43.96
CA LEU A 548 14.73 6.95 43.17
C LEU A 548 14.56 6.15 41.88
N SER A 549 15.33 6.47 40.84
CA SER A 549 15.38 5.63 39.64
C SER A 549 16.05 4.28 39.94
N ASN A 550 15.76 3.24 39.16
CA ASN A 550 16.43 1.93 39.28
C ASN A 550 17.95 2.03 39.20
N SER A 551 18.44 2.90 38.31
CA SER A 551 19.87 3.21 38.19
C SER A 551 20.40 3.94 39.43
N GLY A 552 19.61 4.85 40.02
CA GLY A 552 19.92 5.56 41.24
C GLY A 552 20.06 4.63 42.44
N VAL A 553 19.12 3.68 42.61
CA VAL A 553 19.20 2.67 43.68
C VAL A 553 20.41 1.75 43.50
N SER A 554 20.71 1.34 42.25
CA SER A 554 21.90 0.52 41.99
C SER A 554 23.20 1.24 42.29
N LEU A 555 23.29 2.52 41.91
CA LEU A 555 24.46 3.35 42.19
C LEU A 555 24.62 3.63 43.70
N SER A 556 23.51 3.89 44.39
CA SER A 556 23.53 4.08 45.87
C SER A 556 24.03 2.82 46.57
N ARG A 557 23.58 1.63 46.20
CA ARG A 557 24.05 0.36 46.77
C ARG A 557 25.55 0.13 46.56
N LYS A 558 26.08 0.46 45.36
CA LYS A 558 27.50 0.37 45.08
C LYS A 558 28.30 1.33 45.99
N ARG A 559 27.86 2.60 46.13
CA ARG A 559 28.49 3.60 47.00
C ARG A 559 28.42 3.22 48.48
N MET A 560 27.30 2.64 48.91
CA MET A 560 27.14 2.16 50.30
C MET A 560 28.11 1.02 50.62
N LEU A 561 28.41 0.13 49.67
CA LEU A 561 29.42 -0.92 49.84
C LEU A 561 30.79 -0.31 50.11
N GLU A 562 31.18 0.72 49.38
CA GLU A 562 32.44 1.44 49.59
C GLU A 562 32.47 2.16 50.96
N LYS A 563 31.34 2.86 51.31
CA LYS A 563 31.24 3.60 52.58
C LYS A 563 31.27 2.71 53.82
N VAL A 564 30.56 1.57 53.77
CA VAL A 564 30.36 0.72 54.95
C VAL A 564 31.44 -0.36 55.06
N CYS A 565 31.76 -1.03 53.94
CA CYS A 565 32.66 -2.18 53.91
C CYS A 565 34.09 -1.83 53.51
N ARG A 566 34.34 -0.60 53.00
CA ARG A 566 35.64 -0.17 52.43
C ARG A 566 36.14 -1.11 51.32
N LYS A 567 35.21 -1.69 50.55
CA LYS A 567 35.49 -2.63 49.45
C LYS A 567 34.84 -2.12 48.15
N ASP A 568 35.52 -2.28 47.05
CA ASP A 568 34.91 -2.11 45.73
C ASP A 568 34.16 -3.39 45.32
N GLY A 569 33.02 -3.25 44.66
CA GLY A 569 32.21 -4.39 44.26
C GLY A 569 30.91 -3.97 43.58
N SER A 570 30.02 -4.92 43.35
CA SER A 570 28.72 -4.71 42.75
C SER A 570 27.62 -4.39 43.75
N ALA A 571 26.49 -3.83 43.29
CA ALA A 571 25.31 -3.62 44.13
C ALA A 571 24.79 -4.94 44.77
N LYS A 572 25.00 -6.08 44.11
CA LYS A 572 24.63 -7.40 44.62
C LYS A 572 25.52 -7.85 45.80
N ASP A 573 26.76 -7.40 45.83
CA ASP A 573 27.66 -7.72 46.92
C ASP A 573 27.29 -6.95 48.18
N PHE A 574 26.75 -5.73 48.02
CA PHE A 574 26.16 -4.99 49.13
C PHE A 574 24.91 -5.68 49.68
N ASP A 575 24.03 -6.18 48.80
CA ASP A 575 22.85 -6.91 49.24
C ASP A 575 23.21 -8.16 50.06
N LYS A 576 24.23 -8.93 49.62
CA LYS A 576 24.75 -10.08 50.37
C LYS A 576 25.28 -9.69 51.75
N PHE A 577 26.00 -8.55 51.83
CA PHE A 577 26.48 -8.04 53.08
C PHE A 577 25.33 -7.70 54.04
N ILE A 578 24.34 -6.95 53.58
CA ILE A 578 23.17 -6.59 54.41
C ILE A 578 22.41 -7.82 54.90
N LEU A 579 22.23 -8.81 54.04
CA LEU A 579 21.54 -10.05 54.39
C LEU A 579 22.35 -10.97 55.33
N SER A 580 23.66 -10.78 55.41
CA SER A 580 24.52 -11.54 56.31
C SER A 580 24.57 -10.98 57.74
N LEU A 581 24.02 -9.78 57.96
CA LEU A 581 23.92 -9.19 59.32
C LEU A 581 22.82 -9.92 60.11
N VAL A 582 23.22 -10.59 61.17
CA VAL A 582 22.32 -11.39 62.03
C VAL A 582 22.38 -10.83 63.46
#